data_360afeacdaea1ac1f666855911004461
#
_entry.id   360afeacdaea1ac1f666855911004461
#
_cell.length_a   1.000
_cell.length_b   1.000
_cell.length_c   1.000
_cell.angle_alpha   90.00
_cell.angle_beta   90.00
_cell.angle_gamma   90.00
#
_symmetry.space_group_name_H-M   'P 1'
#
loop_
_entity.id
_entity.type
_entity.pdbx_description
1 polymer ?
#
loop_
_entity_poly.entity_id
_entity_poly.type
_entity_poly.pdbx_seq_one_letter_code
_entity_poly.pdbx_strand_id
1 'polypeptide(L)'
;MSFHPVARRKAAAIVATLAVVTLTGCSSVTADADSFGSADVGSSGGPQPAAAAALATLDTIPVKGRAPKTGYDRDRFGPPWTDDVRVAGGHNGCDTRNDILARDLVDETFKPGTRDCVVATGTLDDPYTARRIDFVRGQTTSTAVQIDHVVALSDAWQKGAQQLDDATRRDLANDPRNLLAVDGPTNGSKSDGDAATWLPPNKSYRCTYVTKQVEVKSAYGLWVTQAEKDAIAAQLATC
;
A
#
# COMPACT_ATOMS: atom_id res chain seq x y z
N MET A 1 28.79 -46.27 21.41
CA MET A 1 27.91 -47.40 21.08
C MET A 1 26.64 -47.23 21.83
N SER A 2 25.55 -46.84 21.17
CA SER A 2 24.14 -47.16 21.56
C SER A 2 23.23 -46.61 20.46
N PHE A 3 22.71 -47.52 19.68
CA PHE A 3 21.70 -47.28 18.66
C PHE A 3 20.31 -47.25 19.28
N HIS A 4 19.46 -46.32 18.91
CA HIS A 4 18.01 -46.37 19.18
C HIS A 4 17.24 -46.32 17.85
N PRO A 5 16.19 -47.14 17.69
CA PRO A 5 15.55 -47.38 16.41
C PRO A 5 14.43 -46.40 16.08
N VAL A 6 14.28 -46.18 14.78
CA VAL A 6 13.24 -45.38 14.11
C VAL A 6 11.90 -46.12 14.13
N ALA A 7 10.86 -45.53 14.68
CA ALA A 7 9.50 -46.04 14.63
C ALA A 7 8.76 -45.51 13.39
N ARG A 8 8.44 -46.43 12.45
CA ARG A 8 7.55 -46.21 11.29
C ARG A 8 6.10 -46.20 11.76
N ARG A 9 5.37 -45.13 11.47
CA ARG A 9 3.91 -45.11 11.60
C ARG A 9 3.26 -45.38 10.24
N LYS A 10 2.32 -46.34 10.23
CA LYS A 10 1.56 -46.81 9.08
C LYS A 10 0.41 -45.83 8.76
N ALA A 11 0.23 -45.52 7.48
CA ALA A 11 -0.93 -44.80 6.98
C ALA A 11 -2.15 -45.74 6.91
N ALA A 12 -3.30 -45.29 7.40
CA ALA A 12 -4.59 -45.91 7.22
C ALA A 12 -5.38 -45.18 6.13
N ALA A 13 -5.75 -45.93 5.10
CA ALA A 13 -6.63 -45.45 4.03
C ALA A 13 -8.10 -45.59 4.46
N ILE A 14 -8.86 -44.54 4.35
CA ILE A 14 -10.32 -44.54 4.53
C ILE A 14 -10.96 -44.48 3.12
N VAL A 15 -11.69 -45.51 2.80
CA VAL A 15 -12.53 -45.62 1.58
C VAL A 15 -13.89 -45.01 1.91
N ALA A 16 -14.29 -43.97 1.19
CA ALA A 16 -15.64 -43.41 1.26
C ALA A 16 -16.45 -43.84 0.05
N THR A 17 -17.54 -44.57 0.32
CA THR A 17 -18.52 -45.06 -0.66
C THR A 17 -19.45 -43.94 -1.10
N LEU A 18 -19.60 -43.78 -2.43
CA LEU A 18 -20.60 -42.92 -3.07
C LEU A 18 -21.98 -43.64 -3.03
N ALA A 19 -23.00 -42.94 -2.57
CA ALA A 19 -24.40 -43.31 -2.80
C ALA A 19 -24.97 -42.38 -3.86
N VAL A 20 -25.41 -43.00 -4.99
CA VAL A 20 -26.14 -42.34 -6.08
C VAL A 20 -27.62 -42.43 -5.77
N VAL A 21 -28.31 -41.29 -5.69
CA VAL A 21 -29.77 -41.22 -5.65
C VAL A 21 -30.23 -40.56 -6.93
N THR A 22 -30.91 -41.36 -7.79
CA THR A 22 -31.61 -40.89 -8.99
C THR A 22 -33.08 -40.60 -8.63
N LEU A 23 -33.50 -39.37 -8.85
CA LEU A 23 -34.92 -39.00 -8.87
C LEU A 23 -35.27 -38.44 -10.26
N THR A 24 -36.02 -39.24 -11.00
CA THR A 24 -36.72 -38.85 -12.21
C THR A 24 -38.03 -38.16 -11.85
N GLY A 25 -38.25 -36.95 -12.33
CA GLY A 25 -39.53 -36.25 -12.26
C GLY A 25 -39.71 -35.42 -13.53
N CYS A 26 -40.45 -35.95 -14.50
CA CYS A 26 -40.97 -35.19 -15.63
C CYS A 26 -42.17 -34.34 -15.19
N SER A 27 -42.12 -33.05 -15.43
CA SER A 27 -43.32 -32.21 -15.51
C SER A 27 -43.12 -31.21 -16.67
N SER A 28 -43.90 -31.42 -17.69
CA SER A 28 -44.06 -30.54 -18.83
C SER A 28 -44.83 -29.28 -18.40
N VAL A 29 -44.26 -28.12 -18.63
CA VAL A 29 -44.93 -26.82 -18.54
C VAL A 29 -44.76 -26.11 -19.88
N THR A 30 -45.90 -25.75 -20.46
CA THR A 30 -46.11 -25.06 -21.73
C THR A 30 -45.46 -23.67 -21.72
N ALA A 31 -44.83 -23.33 -22.85
CA ALA A 31 -44.23 -22.03 -23.10
C ALA A 31 -45.32 -20.97 -23.34
N ASP A 32 -45.34 -19.95 -22.50
CA ASP A 32 -45.85 -18.63 -22.84
C ASP A 32 -44.68 -17.71 -23.12
N ALA A 33 -44.64 -17.21 -24.36
CA ALA A 33 -43.65 -16.27 -24.81
C ALA A 33 -44.08 -14.83 -24.34
N ASP A 34 -43.61 -14.43 -23.18
CA ASP A 34 -43.72 -13.04 -22.77
C ASP A 34 -42.36 -12.35 -22.93
N SER A 35 -42.46 -11.27 -23.67
CA SER A 35 -41.46 -10.31 -24.04
C SER A 35 -40.63 -9.86 -22.81
N PHE A 36 -39.44 -10.42 -22.60
CA PHE A 36 -38.47 -9.81 -21.68
C PHE A 36 -37.83 -8.63 -22.37
N GLY A 37 -38.36 -7.45 -22.01
CA GLY A 37 -37.68 -6.20 -22.24
C GLY A 37 -36.27 -6.30 -21.62
N SER A 38 -35.23 -6.16 -22.44
CA SER A 38 -33.88 -5.93 -21.99
C SER A 38 -33.88 -4.64 -21.13
N ALA A 39 -33.96 -4.84 -19.82
CA ALA A 39 -33.58 -3.77 -18.92
C ALA A 39 -32.08 -3.57 -19.12
N ASP A 40 -31.74 -2.55 -19.88
CA ASP A 40 -30.42 -1.95 -19.92
C ASP A 40 -30.13 -1.50 -18.48
N VAL A 41 -29.43 -2.38 -17.71
CA VAL A 41 -28.83 -2.00 -16.43
C VAL A 41 -27.70 -1.06 -16.79
N GLY A 42 -28.06 0.19 -17.01
CA GLY A 42 -27.10 1.28 -17.09
C GLY A 42 -26.21 1.18 -15.85
N SER A 43 -24.99 0.70 -16.04
CA SER A 43 -23.92 0.80 -15.05
C SER A 43 -23.73 2.29 -14.75
N SER A 44 -24.48 2.80 -13.77
CA SER A 44 -24.19 4.09 -13.16
C SER A 44 -22.87 3.90 -12.42
N GLY A 45 -21.76 4.13 -13.12
CA GLY A 45 -20.42 4.05 -12.58
C GLY A 45 -20.17 5.13 -11.54
N GLY A 46 -20.70 4.90 -10.33
CA GLY A 46 -20.27 5.64 -9.14
C GLY A 46 -18.88 5.14 -8.71
N PRO A 47 -18.16 5.93 -7.91
CA PRO A 47 -16.87 5.53 -7.37
C PRO A 47 -16.95 4.17 -6.68
N GLN A 48 -15.93 3.33 -6.84
CA GLN A 48 -15.84 2.06 -6.11
C GLN A 48 -15.91 2.32 -4.58
N PRO A 49 -16.38 1.35 -3.78
CA PRO A 49 -16.58 1.55 -2.34
C PRO A 49 -15.38 2.14 -1.59
N ALA A 50 -14.17 1.73 -1.96
CA ALA A 50 -12.93 2.26 -1.36
C ALA A 50 -12.70 3.74 -1.70
N ALA A 51 -12.97 4.15 -2.94
CA ALA A 51 -12.86 5.54 -3.37
C ALA A 51 -13.94 6.42 -2.70
N ALA A 52 -15.17 5.90 -2.56
CA ALA A 52 -16.24 6.60 -1.85
C ALA A 52 -15.90 6.83 -0.37
N ALA A 53 -15.32 5.84 0.30
CA ALA A 53 -14.84 5.95 1.68
C ALA A 53 -13.69 6.97 1.79
N ALA A 54 -12.75 6.97 0.84
CA ALA A 54 -11.67 7.95 0.79
C ALA A 54 -12.20 9.38 0.56
N LEU A 55 -13.20 9.58 -0.30
CA LEU A 55 -13.87 10.87 -0.48
C LEU A 55 -14.53 11.37 0.81
N ALA A 56 -15.27 10.49 1.50
CA ALA A 56 -15.90 10.84 2.78
C ALA A 56 -14.84 11.23 3.83
N THR A 57 -13.71 10.52 3.87
CA THR A 57 -12.58 10.86 4.76
C THR A 57 -11.94 12.19 4.36
N LEU A 58 -11.71 12.42 3.06
CA LEU A 58 -11.15 13.68 2.54
C LEU A 58 -11.97 14.89 2.94
N ASP A 59 -13.31 14.76 2.99
CA ASP A 59 -14.20 15.84 3.39
C ASP A 59 -14.05 16.23 4.87
N THR A 60 -13.53 15.34 5.71
CA THR A 60 -13.23 15.64 7.12
C THR A 60 -11.86 16.30 7.31
N ILE A 61 -10.96 16.22 6.32
CA ILE A 61 -9.63 16.81 6.43
C ILE A 61 -9.70 18.33 6.30
N PRO A 62 -9.11 19.09 7.24
CA PRO A 62 -9.13 20.56 7.17
C PRO A 62 -8.46 21.08 5.90
N VAL A 63 -9.03 22.12 5.29
CA VAL A 63 -8.44 22.84 4.17
C VAL A 63 -7.76 24.10 4.69
N LYS A 64 -6.42 24.22 4.47
CA LYS A 64 -5.61 25.36 4.89
C LYS A 64 -4.53 25.64 3.87
N GLY A 65 -3.96 26.84 3.86
CA GLY A 65 -2.76 27.15 3.08
C GLY A 65 -1.53 26.41 3.60
N ARG A 66 -0.48 26.32 2.78
CA ARG A 66 0.82 25.79 3.22
C ARG A 66 1.41 26.68 4.31
N ALA A 67 1.81 26.08 5.41
CA ALA A 67 2.63 26.78 6.41
C ALA A 67 4.06 27.02 5.86
N PRO A 68 4.80 27.98 6.42
CA PRO A 68 6.19 28.19 6.04
C PRO A 68 7.03 26.91 6.20
N LYS A 69 7.95 26.69 5.26
CA LYS A 69 8.93 25.59 5.33
C LYS A 69 10.05 25.85 6.36
N THR A 70 10.10 27.03 6.95
CA THR A 70 11.08 27.42 7.96
C THR A 70 11.20 26.37 9.06
N GLY A 71 12.43 26.00 9.40
CA GLY A 71 12.72 24.98 10.42
C GLY A 71 12.52 23.54 9.97
N TYR A 72 12.14 23.29 8.70
CA TYR A 72 12.15 21.95 8.16
C TYR A 72 13.57 21.43 8.05
N ASP A 73 13.77 20.29 8.66
CA ASP A 73 14.91 19.41 8.45
C ASP A 73 14.38 17.98 8.48
N ARG A 74 14.98 17.08 7.69
CA ARG A 74 14.59 15.68 7.69
C ARG A 74 14.81 15.03 9.06
N ASP A 75 15.84 15.46 9.77
CA ASP A 75 16.17 14.95 11.11
C ASP A 75 15.11 15.28 12.16
N ARG A 76 14.19 16.23 11.89
CA ARG A 76 13.01 16.49 12.72
C ARG A 76 12.02 15.32 12.76
N PHE A 77 12.17 14.36 11.87
CA PHE A 77 11.39 13.13 11.80
C PHE A 77 12.12 11.94 12.43
N GLY A 78 13.19 12.19 13.18
CA GLY A 78 13.98 11.17 13.86
C GLY A 78 15.02 10.47 12.98
N PRO A 79 15.73 9.47 13.54
CA PRO A 79 16.73 8.71 12.79
C PRO A 79 16.09 8.01 11.57
N PRO A 80 16.78 7.99 10.41
CA PRO A 80 16.25 7.32 9.22
C PRO A 80 15.98 5.84 9.46
N TRP A 81 14.80 5.40 9.05
CA TRP A 81 14.40 3.97 9.04
C TRP A 81 14.48 3.28 10.40
N THR A 82 14.30 4.01 11.49
CA THR A 82 14.41 3.45 12.84
C THR A 82 13.31 2.44 13.13
N ASP A 83 13.67 1.36 13.81
CA ASP A 83 12.75 0.36 14.37
C ASP A 83 12.07 0.84 15.68
N ASP A 84 12.56 1.94 16.29
CA ASP A 84 12.01 2.52 17.52
C ASP A 84 10.79 3.41 17.21
N VAL A 85 9.69 2.80 16.81
CA VAL A 85 8.41 3.45 16.46
C VAL A 85 7.22 2.68 17.02
N ARG A 86 6.09 3.40 17.16
CA ARG A 86 4.85 2.84 17.73
C ARG A 86 3.89 2.30 16.67
N VAL A 87 4.20 2.48 15.40
CA VAL A 87 3.43 2.01 14.24
C VAL A 87 3.71 0.54 13.93
N ALA A 88 2.94 -0.04 13.03
CA ALA A 88 3.13 -1.43 12.60
C ALA A 88 4.55 -1.65 12.07
N GLY A 89 5.16 -2.77 12.43
CA GLY A 89 6.56 -3.10 12.10
C GLY A 89 7.58 -2.59 13.12
N GLY A 90 7.23 -1.64 14.02
CA GLY A 90 8.16 -1.17 15.05
C GLY A 90 8.54 -2.25 16.05
N HIS A 91 9.79 -2.17 16.55
CA HIS A 91 10.38 -3.10 17.53
C HIS A 91 10.43 -4.57 17.07
N ASN A 92 10.46 -4.82 15.76
CA ASN A 92 10.59 -6.17 15.21
C ASN A 92 12.06 -6.62 15.06
N GLY A 93 13.01 -5.71 15.24
CA GLY A 93 14.45 -5.92 15.13
C GLY A 93 15.00 -5.72 13.72
N CYS A 94 14.17 -5.30 12.76
CA CYS A 94 14.57 -4.90 11.42
C CYS A 94 14.40 -3.38 11.25
N ASP A 95 15.18 -2.76 10.38
CA ASP A 95 14.93 -1.36 10.05
C ASP A 95 13.72 -1.24 9.10
N THR A 96 12.97 -0.15 9.23
CA THR A 96 11.74 0.10 8.46
C THR A 96 11.96 0.01 6.93
N ARG A 97 13.14 0.44 6.41
CA ARG A 97 13.43 0.31 4.99
C ARG A 97 13.42 -1.15 4.53
N ASN A 98 14.00 -2.04 5.33
CA ASN A 98 14.03 -3.46 5.01
C ASN A 98 12.65 -4.11 5.16
N ASP A 99 11.83 -3.69 6.13
CA ASP A 99 10.45 -4.16 6.26
C ASP A 99 9.62 -3.82 5.01
N ILE A 100 9.78 -2.58 4.50
CA ILE A 100 9.07 -2.17 3.28
C ILE A 100 9.59 -2.91 2.05
N LEU A 101 10.91 -3.12 1.93
CA LEU A 101 11.46 -3.92 0.84
C LEU A 101 10.96 -5.36 0.89
N ALA A 102 10.93 -5.99 2.07
CA ALA A 102 10.41 -7.35 2.23
C ALA A 102 8.90 -7.44 1.94
N ARG A 103 8.13 -6.38 2.22
CA ARG A 103 6.69 -6.32 1.92
C ARG A 103 6.41 -6.17 0.43
N ASP A 104 7.19 -5.34 -0.27
CA ASP A 104 6.85 -4.84 -1.61
C ASP A 104 7.58 -5.58 -2.74
N LEU A 105 8.69 -6.28 -2.45
CA LEU A 105 9.39 -7.09 -3.44
C LEU A 105 8.80 -8.50 -3.50
N VAL A 106 8.91 -9.12 -4.67
CA VAL A 106 8.68 -10.56 -4.86
C VAL A 106 10.02 -11.26 -5.06
N ASP A 107 10.07 -12.56 -4.76
CA ASP A 107 11.26 -13.40 -4.87
C ASP A 107 12.48 -12.81 -4.13
N GLU A 108 12.21 -12.18 -2.97
CA GLU A 108 13.24 -11.55 -2.17
C GLU A 108 14.17 -12.57 -1.52
N THR A 109 15.43 -12.21 -1.43
CA THR A 109 16.45 -12.93 -0.67
C THR A 109 17.02 -12.04 0.42
N PHE A 110 17.53 -12.67 1.48
CA PHE A 110 18.08 -11.94 2.62
C PHE A 110 19.57 -12.19 2.77
N LYS A 111 20.28 -11.24 3.37
CA LYS A 111 21.67 -11.42 3.70
C LYS A 111 21.83 -12.49 4.79
N PRO A 112 22.74 -13.45 4.63
CA PRO A 112 23.02 -14.45 5.66
C PRO A 112 23.40 -13.81 7.00
N GLY A 113 22.90 -14.39 8.10
CA GLY A 113 23.22 -13.95 9.46
C GLY A 113 22.48 -12.71 9.94
N THR A 114 21.51 -12.20 9.18
CA THR A 114 20.69 -11.01 9.55
C THR A 114 19.30 -11.37 10.09
N ARG A 115 19.05 -12.65 10.37
CA ARG A 115 17.72 -13.14 10.82
C ARG A 115 16.60 -12.74 9.86
N ASP A 116 16.87 -12.81 8.56
CA ASP A 116 15.96 -12.42 7.47
C ASP A 116 15.46 -10.96 7.54
N CYS A 117 16.25 -10.08 8.18
CA CYS A 117 15.95 -8.66 8.21
C CYS A 117 16.47 -7.91 6.98
N VAL A 118 17.69 -8.21 6.52
CA VAL A 118 18.31 -7.39 5.47
C VAL A 118 18.05 -7.99 4.10
N VAL A 119 17.12 -7.41 3.36
CA VAL A 119 16.84 -7.80 1.96
C VAL A 119 18.07 -7.59 1.10
N ALA A 120 18.51 -8.63 0.39
CA ALA A 120 19.68 -8.62 -0.49
C ALA A 120 19.30 -8.40 -1.96
N THR A 121 18.31 -9.15 -2.45
CA THR A 121 17.78 -9.05 -3.81
C THR A 121 16.27 -9.22 -3.80
N GLY A 122 15.62 -8.95 -4.90
CA GLY A 122 14.20 -9.17 -5.14
C GLY A 122 13.75 -8.44 -6.40
N THR A 123 12.50 -8.57 -6.78
CA THR A 123 11.94 -7.86 -7.92
C THR A 123 10.77 -7.00 -7.48
N LEU A 124 10.77 -5.74 -7.89
CA LEU A 124 9.66 -4.80 -7.66
C LEU A 124 8.76 -4.75 -8.90
N ASP A 125 7.48 -5.05 -8.72
CA ASP A 125 6.44 -4.63 -9.66
C ASP A 125 6.07 -3.18 -9.33
N ASP A 126 6.80 -2.22 -9.93
CA ASP A 126 6.75 -0.81 -9.51
C ASP A 126 5.37 -0.19 -9.72
N PRO A 127 4.70 0.27 -8.64
CA PRO A 127 3.37 0.83 -8.74
C PRO A 127 3.36 2.18 -9.48
N TYR A 128 4.45 2.94 -9.46
CA TYR A 128 4.48 4.28 -10.07
C TYR A 128 4.61 4.25 -11.58
N THR A 129 5.33 3.29 -12.14
CA THR A 129 5.61 3.20 -13.59
C THR A 129 4.98 1.99 -14.26
N ALA A 130 4.44 1.02 -13.50
CA ALA A 130 4.01 -0.29 -13.96
C ALA A 130 5.16 -1.11 -14.60
N ARG A 131 6.41 -0.82 -14.23
CA ARG A 131 7.59 -1.53 -14.73
C ARG A 131 8.07 -2.53 -13.70
N ARG A 132 8.68 -3.58 -14.16
CA ARG A 132 9.38 -4.55 -13.32
C ARG A 132 10.83 -4.12 -13.16
N ILE A 133 11.32 -4.08 -11.90
CA ILE A 133 12.65 -3.58 -11.54
C ILE A 133 13.33 -4.60 -10.64
N ASP A 134 14.47 -5.11 -11.09
CA ASP A 134 15.29 -5.99 -10.27
C ASP A 134 16.06 -5.17 -9.22
N PHE A 135 15.85 -5.52 -7.97
CA PHE A 135 16.57 -4.93 -6.83
C PHE A 135 17.77 -5.78 -6.48
N VAL A 136 18.93 -5.16 -6.45
CA VAL A 136 20.17 -5.74 -5.90
C VAL A 136 20.76 -4.75 -4.92
N ARG A 137 20.93 -5.15 -3.67
CA ARG A 137 21.52 -4.28 -2.64
C ARG A 137 22.98 -3.99 -2.94
N GLY A 138 23.34 -2.73 -3.00
CA GLY A 138 24.72 -2.28 -3.25
C GLY A 138 24.82 -0.75 -3.20
N GLN A 139 26.05 -0.22 -3.16
CA GLN A 139 26.27 1.23 -3.09
C GLN A 139 25.69 1.99 -4.28
N THR A 140 25.78 1.41 -5.48
CA THR A 140 25.31 2.05 -6.73
C THR A 140 23.99 1.50 -7.22
N THR A 141 23.59 0.31 -6.80
CA THR A 141 22.42 -0.42 -7.30
C THR A 141 21.16 -0.20 -6.45
N SER A 142 21.31 0.01 -5.14
CA SER A 142 20.16 0.21 -4.22
C SER A 142 19.29 1.43 -4.56
N THR A 143 19.79 2.38 -5.35
CA THR A 143 19.07 3.57 -5.77
C THR A 143 18.03 3.30 -6.84
N ALA A 144 18.09 2.14 -7.52
CA ALA A 144 17.08 1.74 -8.50
C ALA A 144 15.70 1.60 -7.86
N VAL A 145 15.65 1.08 -6.61
CA VAL A 145 14.44 1.00 -5.81
C VAL A 145 14.61 1.84 -4.53
N GLN A 146 13.77 2.84 -4.39
CA GLN A 146 13.74 3.72 -3.21
C GLN A 146 12.46 3.48 -2.41
N ILE A 147 12.49 3.83 -1.12
CA ILE A 147 11.27 3.91 -0.32
C ILE A 147 10.79 5.36 -0.35
N ASP A 148 9.63 5.57 -0.96
CA ASP A 148 8.95 6.85 -0.98
C ASP A 148 8.09 7.04 0.27
N HIS A 149 7.99 8.28 0.73
CA HIS A 149 6.94 8.73 1.62
C HIS A 149 5.78 9.23 0.75
N VAL A 150 4.67 8.49 0.67
CA VAL A 150 3.49 8.82 -0.15
C VAL A 150 3.01 10.25 0.13
N VAL A 151 2.98 10.64 1.40
CA VAL A 151 2.94 12.04 1.85
C VAL A 151 4.37 12.45 2.19
N ALA A 152 5.01 13.19 1.30
CA ALA A 152 6.41 13.60 1.47
C ALA A 152 6.62 14.36 2.79
N LEU A 153 7.73 14.10 3.49
CA LEU A 153 7.98 14.70 4.82
C LEU A 153 8.00 16.23 4.79
N SER A 154 8.53 16.82 3.71
CA SER A 154 8.53 18.28 3.52
C SER A 154 7.12 18.82 3.25
N ASP A 155 6.26 18.08 2.53
CA ASP A 155 4.85 18.42 2.35
C ASP A 155 4.09 18.30 3.68
N ALA A 156 4.29 17.19 4.39
CA ALA A 156 3.70 16.98 5.72
C ALA A 156 4.06 18.10 6.69
N TRP A 157 5.34 18.54 6.71
CA TRP A 157 5.80 19.65 7.55
C TRP A 157 4.98 20.91 7.31
N GLN A 158 4.78 21.28 6.04
CA GLN A 158 4.02 22.46 5.63
C GLN A 158 2.50 22.30 5.81
N LYS A 159 2.05 21.09 6.15
CA LYS A 159 0.63 20.75 6.30
C LYS A 159 0.30 20.14 7.66
N GLY A 160 1.05 20.51 8.70
CA GLY A 160 0.71 20.20 10.08
C GLY A 160 1.76 19.44 10.86
N ALA A 161 2.68 18.69 10.23
CA ALA A 161 3.63 17.87 10.95
C ALA A 161 4.60 18.70 11.83
N GLN A 162 4.81 19.98 11.53
CA GLN A 162 5.57 20.88 12.41
C GLN A 162 4.91 21.10 13.79
N GLN A 163 3.62 20.81 13.94
CA GLN A 163 2.85 20.92 15.19
C GLN A 163 2.79 19.60 15.97
N LEU A 164 3.23 18.50 15.38
CA LEU A 164 3.29 17.20 16.03
C LEU A 164 4.50 17.14 16.97
N ASP A 165 4.43 16.29 18.00
CA ASP A 165 5.59 15.96 18.81
C ASP A 165 6.61 15.11 18.04
N ASP A 166 7.83 15.01 18.55
CA ASP A 166 8.93 14.32 17.89
C ASP A 166 8.64 12.82 17.70
N ALA A 167 7.96 12.17 18.65
CA ALA A 167 7.61 10.76 18.57
C ALA A 167 6.56 10.52 17.45
N THR A 168 5.57 11.39 17.33
CA THR A 168 4.54 11.30 16.29
C THR A 168 5.11 11.60 14.90
N ARG A 169 6.06 12.56 14.78
CA ARG A 169 6.78 12.78 13.51
C ARG A 169 7.62 11.57 13.12
N ARG A 170 8.28 10.92 14.08
CA ARG A 170 9.06 9.71 13.86
C ARG A 170 8.17 8.56 13.40
N ASP A 171 6.99 8.39 14.01
CA ASP A 171 6.00 7.42 13.57
C ASP A 171 5.54 7.69 12.13
N LEU A 172 5.19 8.94 11.78
CA LEU A 172 4.78 9.31 10.42
C LEU A 172 5.84 8.97 9.37
N ALA A 173 7.12 9.17 9.69
CA ALA A 173 8.24 8.88 8.79
C ALA A 173 8.51 7.39 8.61
N ASN A 174 8.04 6.54 9.52
CA ASN A 174 8.27 5.10 9.50
C ASN A 174 6.96 4.29 9.44
N ASP A 175 5.82 4.95 9.22
CA ASP A 175 4.52 4.27 9.10
C ASP A 175 4.43 3.53 7.76
N PRO A 176 4.20 2.21 7.75
CA PRO A 176 4.06 1.42 6.53
C PRO A 176 2.94 1.91 5.60
N ARG A 177 1.93 2.62 6.11
CA ARG A 177 0.87 3.25 5.29
C ARG A 177 1.41 4.38 4.44
N ASN A 178 2.41 5.12 4.96
CA ASN A 178 3.08 6.23 4.28
C ASN A 178 4.26 5.80 3.43
N LEU A 179 4.67 4.54 3.48
CA LEU A 179 5.90 4.06 2.84
C LEU A 179 5.59 3.09 1.69
N LEU A 180 6.35 3.22 0.60
CA LEU A 180 6.18 2.40 -0.60
C LEU A 180 7.52 2.25 -1.32
N ALA A 181 7.88 1.01 -1.70
CA ALA A 181 9.00 0.77 -2.59
C ALA A 181 8.62 1.17 -4.03
N VAL A 182 9.45 1.99 -4.68
CA VAL A 182 9.16 2.58 -5.99
C VAL A 182 10.41 2.78 -6.83
N ASP A 183 10.23 3.03 -8.14
CA ASP A 183 11.29 3.46 -9.06
C ASP A 183 12.00 4.72 -8.56
N GLY A 184 13.31 4.63 -8.38
CA GLY A 184 14.11 5.73 -7.82
C GLY A 184 14.04 7.03 -8.62
N PRO A 185 14.25 7.03 -9.95
CA PRO A 185 14.08 8.23 -10.79
C PRO A 185 12.69 8.85 -10.69
N THR A 186 11.64 8.06 -10.68
CA THR A 186 10.26 8.53 -10.56
C THR A 186 9.99 9.14 -9.18
N ASN A 187 10.52 8.53 -8.11
CA ASN A 187 10.49 9.12 -6.77
C ASN A 187 11.23 10.47 -6.73
N GLY A 188 12.40 10.56 -7.37
CA GLY A 188 13.12 11.82 -7.51
C GLY A 188 12.30 12.91 -8.21
N SER A 189 11.52 12.56 -9.24
CA SER A 189 10.64 13.51 -9.95
C SER A 189 9.44 13.95 -9.11
N LYS A 190 8.93 13.10 -8.22
CA LYS A 190 7.87 13.44 -7.26
C LYS A 190 8.36 14.48 -6.26
N SER A 191 9.58 14.30 -5.73
CA SER A 191 10.16 15.20 -4.74
C SER A 191 9.22 15.42 -3.53
N ASP A 192 8.88 16.67 -3.18
CA ASP A 192 7.90 17.02 -2.14
C ASP A 192 6.52 17.41 -2.72
N GLY A 193 6.20 16.92 -3.93
CA GLY A 193 4.92 17.15 -4.58
C GLY A 193 3.76 16.50 -3.86
N ASP A 194 2.64 17.23 -3.78
CA ASP A 194 1.33 16.71 -3.41
C ASP A 194 0.51 16.32 -4.65
N ALA A 195 -0.72 15.83 -4.46
CA ALA A 195 -1.58 15.37 -5.56
C ALA A 195 -1.95 16.46 -6.57
N ALA A 196 -1.86 17.75 -6.21
CA ALA A 196 -2.10 18.86 -7.14
C ALA A 196 -0.92 19.09 -8.08
N THR A 197 0.28 18.65 -7.70
CA THR A 197 1.52 18.94 -8.42
C THR A 197 2.14 17.71 -9.06
N TRP A 198 1.84 16.53 -8.53
CA TRP A 198 2.37 15.27 -9.05
C TRP A 198 1.41 14.10 -8.80
N LEU A 199 1.27 13.25 -9.79
CA LEU A 199 0.60 11.94 -9.71
C LEU A 199 1.46 10.89 -10.41
N PRO A 200 1.41 9.61 -9.98
CA PRO A 200 2.13 8.54 -10.65
C PRO A 200 1.86 8.50 -12.16
N PRO A 201 2.90 8.29 -13.00
CA PRO A 201 2.73 8.05 -14.43
C PRO A 201 1.77 6.90 -14.72
N ASN A 202 1.85 5.83 -13.93
CA ASN A 202 0.92 4.72 -13.99
C ASN A 202 -0.49 5.15 -13.53
N LYS A 203 -1.36 5.39 -14.50
CA LYS A 203 -2.72 5.87 -14.24
C LYS A 203 -3.56 4.88 -13.44
N SER A 204 -3.34 3.57 -13.59
CA SER A 204 -4.10 2.54 -12.87
C SER A 204 -3.83 2.56 -11.35
N TYR A 205 -2.68 3.09 -10.93
CA TYR A 205 -2.32 3.18 -9.52
C TYR A 205 -2.80 4.48 -8.83
N ARG A 206 -3.23 5.48 -9.59
CA ARG A 206 -3.56 6.81 -9.05
C ARG A 206 -4.66 6.79 -8.00
N CYS A 207 -5.68 5.95 -8.18
CA CYS A 207 -6.74 5.76 -7.19
C CYS A 207 -6.17 5.29 -5.84
N THR A 208 -5.35 4.25 -5.86
CA THR A 208 -4.66 3.75 -4.66
C THR A 208 -3.73 4.80 -4.05
N TYR A 209 -2.99 5.52 -4.88
CA TYR A 209 -2.05 6.55 -4.44
C TYR A 209 -2.75 7.67 -3.66
N VAL A 210 -3.81 8.26 -4.22
CA VAL A 210 -4.53 9.35 -3.54
C VAL A 210 -5.32 8.86 -2.31
N THR A 211 -5.83 7.62 -2.34
CA THR A 211 -6.46 6.98 -1.17
C THR A 211 -5.45 6.88 -0.01
N LYS A 212 -4.22 6.42 -0.28
CA LYS A 212 -3.14 6.38 0.72
C LYS A 212 -2.80 7.77 1.27
N GLN A 213 -2.76 8.80 0.43
CA GLN A 213 -2.52 10.17 0.90
C GLN A 213 -3.62 10.64 1.86
N VAL A 214 -4.89 10.35 1.55
CA VAL A 214 -6.03 10.69 2.42
C VAL A 214 -5.93 9.94 3.75
N GLU A 215 -5.64 8.64 3.71
CA GLU A 215 -5.47 7.79 4.89
C GLU A 215 -4.40 8.33 5.83
N VAL A 216 -3.20 8.61 5.30
CA VAL A 216 -2.08 9.11 6.09
C VAL A 216 -2.38 10.51 6.66
N LYS A 217 -2.91 11.42 5.83
CA LYS A 217 -3.22 12.78 6.30
C LYS A 217 -4.29 12.76 7.39
N SER A 218 -5.31 11.94 7.25
CA SER A 218 -6.34 11.77 8.28
C SER A 218 -5.76 11.20 9.57
N ALA A 219 -4.95 10.15 9.48
CA ALA A 219 -4.36 9.47 10.64
C ALA A 219 -3.44 10.38 11.48
N TYR A 220 -2.76 11.33 10.84
CA TYR A 220 -1.82 12.24 11.50
C TYR A 220 -2.37 13.66 11.70
N GLY A 221 -3.65 13.89 11.44
CA GLY A 221 -4.28 15.21 11.61
C GLY A 221 -3.66 16.30 10.72
N LEU A 222 -3.10 15.90 9.57
CA LEU A 222 -2.56 16.82 8.58
C LEU A 222 -3.72 17.47 7.81
N TRP A 223 -3.46 18.64 7.19
CA TRP A 223 -4.41 19.29 6.32
C TRP A 223 -4.05 19.17 4.84
N VAL A 224 -4.95 19.57 3.97
CA VAL A 224 -4.74 19.72 2.53
C VAL A 224 -4.86 21.17 2.11
N THR A 225 -4.24 21.57 1.00
CA THR A 225 -4.59 22.81 0.31
C THR A 225 -5.86 22.60 -0.50
N GLN A 226 -6.55 23.70 -0.89
CA GLN A 226 -7.73 23.57 -1.75
C GLN A 226 -7.39 22.87 -3.06
N ALA A 227 -6.29 23.27 -3.71
CA ALA A 227 -5.84 22.63 -4.97
C ALA A 227 -5.57 21.12 -4.80
N GLU A 228 -4.97 20.72 -3.67
CA GLU A 228 -4.72 19.31 -3.37
C GLU A 228 -6.04 18.55 -3.12
N LYS A 229 -6.98 19.13 -2.35
CA LYS A 229 -8.30 18.53 -2.14
C LYS A 229 -9.03 18.31 -3.46
N ASP A 230 -9.04 19.31 -4.33
CA ASP A 230 -9.69 19.25 -5.63
C ASP A 230 -9.06 18.17 -6.53
N ALA A 231 -7.72 18.08 -6.57
CA ALA A 231 -7.01 17.07 -7.34
C ALA A 231 -7.27 15.65 -6.84
N ILE A 232 -7.26 15.43 -5.53
CA ILE A 232 -7.58 14.13 -4.91
C ILE A 232 -9.04 13.75 -5.23
N ALA A 233 -9.99 14.67 -5.02
CA ALA A 233 -11.41 14.42 -5.30
C ALA A 233 -11.65 14.10 -6.78
N ALA A 234 -11.05 14.87 -7.69
CA ALA A 234 -11.14 14.61 -9.13
C ALA A 234 -10.59 13.23 -9.51
N GLN A 235 -9.46 12.82 -8.90
CA GLN A 235 -8.89 11.48 -9.16
C GLN A 235 -9.80 10.38 -8.58
N LEU A 236 -10.30 10.52 -7.35
CA LEU A 236 -11.18 9.53 -6.72
C LEU A 236 -12.52 9.37 -7.48
N ALA A 237 -13.01 10.44 -8.11
CA ALA A 237 -14.23 10.38 -8.94
C ALA A 237 -14.06 9.51 -10.20
N THR A 238 -12.82 9.20 -10.61
CA THR A 238 -12.53 8.33 -11.76
C THR A 238 -12.34 6.86 -11.36
N CYS A 239 -12.40 6.56 -10.08
CA CYS A 239 -12.18 5.24 -9.51
C CYS A 239 -13.49 4.46 -9.42
#